data_75ada202a96826c2a3f93ba56c297f8c
#
_entry.id   75ada202a96826c2a3f93ba56c297f8c
#
_cell.length_a   1.000
_cell.length_b   1.000
_cell.length_c   1.000
_cell.angle_alpha   90.00
_cell.angle_beta   90.00
_cell.angle_gamma   90.00
#
_symmetry.space_group_name_H-M   'P 1'
#
loop_
_entity.id
_entity.type
_entity.pdbx_description
1 polymer ?
#
loop_
_entity_poly.entity_id
_entity_poly.type
_entity_poly.pdbx_seq_one_letter_code
_entity_poly.pdbx_strand_id
1 'polypeptide(L)'
;MCENKFETVIDLLQKNMKIIQRADHFSFSIDSLLVSEFATITRTTKNIVDLGTGNGVIPLFLSKKTKAHITGIEIQKISSELAKRNIELNNLADQISIINDDMKNWRNYFKKGSVDLVVTNPPFFKFFGEEKQLNDLDQLSLARHEISINLDSLIETASNLLKDKGYFTMVHRVDRLIDIIETMKKYSIEPKKIQFCYTKIEKEGKILLIEGVKNGNPNLRVLPPLIAHDDNGEYSKVILEMFK
;
A
#
# COMPACT_ATOMS: atom_id res chain seq x y z
N MET A 1 29.60 10.20 -4.45
CA MET A 1 28.32 9.47 -4.61
C MET A 1 27.99 9.53 -6.10
N CYS A 2 28.02 8.40 -6.83
CA CYS A 2 27.59 8.41 -8.22
C CYS A 2 26.08 8.65 -8.25
N GLU A 3 25.65 9.83 -8.71
CA GLU A 3 24.25 10.10 -9.00
C GLU A 3 23.82 9.14 -10.11
N ASN A 4 22.93 8.24 -9.76
CA ASN A 4 22.31 7.35 -10.74
C ASN A 4 21.43 8.23 -11.65
N LYS A 5 21.70 8.28 -12.95
CA LYS A 5 21.00 9.14 -13.93
C LYS A 5 19.46 9.02 -13.93
N PHE A 6 18.93 8.00 -13.29
CA PHE A 6 17.49 7.72 -13.21
C PHE A 6 16.86 8.17 -11.89
N GLU A 7 17.64 8.64 -10.91
CA GLU A 7 17.14 8.98 -9.59
C GLU A 7 16.84 10.48 -9.47
N THR A 8 15.70 10.80 -8.91
CA THR A 8 15.30 12.17 -8.53
C THR A 8 14.84 12.17 -7.08
N VAL A 9 15.22 13.23 -6.36
CA VAL A 9 14.70 13.48 -5.01
C VAL A 9 13.55 14.46 -5.12
N ILE A 10 12.39 14.05 -4.65
CA ILE A 10 11.20 14.91 -4.61
C ILE A 10 10.76 15.14 -3.17
N ASP A 11 10.21 16.32 -2.91
CA ASP A 11 9.54 16.60 -1.64
C ASP A 11 8.18 15.89 -1.65
N LEU A 12 7.96 15.00 -0.70
CA LEU A 12 6.62 14.56 -0.35
C LEU A 12 5.97 15.75 0.35
N LEU A 13 4.91 16.32 -0.22
CA LEU A 13 4.22 17.52 0.24
C LEU A 13 3.89 17.53 1.74
N GLN A 14 4.02 16.41 2.43
CA GLN A 14 3.85 16.28 3.86
C GLN A 14 5.15 16.58 4.64
N LYS A 15 5.12 17.67 5.39
CA LYS A 15 5.96 17.88 6.59
C LYS A 15 7.45 17.62 6.40
N ASN A 16 8.04 18.19 5.35
CA ASN A 16 9.49 18.11 5.08
C ASN A 16 10.03 16.68 4.82
N MET A 17 9.19 15.75 4.39
CA MET A 17 9.67 14.43 3.96
C MET A 17 10.13 14.47 2.53
N LYS A 18 11.19 13.70 2.25
CA LYS A 18 11.75 13.55 0.91
C LYS A 18 11.72 12.09 0.48
N ILE A 19 11.56 11.86 -0.80
CA ILE A 19 11.64 10.53 -1.37
C ILE A 19 12.54 10.53 -2.60
N ILE A 20 13.42 9.55 -2.68
CA ILE A 20 14.18 9.24 -3.88
C ILE A 20 13.29 8.38 -4.76
N GLN A 21 13.07 8.80 -5.99
CA GLN A 21 12.35 8.01 -7.00
C GLN A 21 13.27 7.69 -8.18
N ARG A 22 12.97 6.59 -8.84
CA ARG A 22 13.63 6.20 -10.08
C ARG A 22 12.63 6.24 -11.23
N ALA A 23 13.02 6.86 -12.35
CA ALA A 23 12.18 6.98 -13.53
C ALA A 23 11.85 5.62 -14.18
N ASP A 24 12.71 4.61 -13.99
CA ASP A 24 12.59 3.25 -14.51
C ASP A 24 11.90 2.28 -13.53
N HIS A 25 11.40 2.78 -12.38
CA HIS A 25 10.72 1.99 -11.35
C HIS A 25 9.36 2.62 -11.00
N PHE A 26 8.62 1.93 -10.13
CA PHE A 26 7.36 2.46 -9.61
C PHE A 26 7.57 3.82 -8.96
N SER A 27 6.96 4.84 -9.54
CA SER A 27 6.87 6.15 -8.95
C SER A 27 5.78 6.18 -7.87
N PHE A 28 5.94 7.05 -6.89
CA PHE A 28 4.91 7.36 -5.92
C PHE A 28 3.59 7.70 -6.62
N SER A 29 2.52 7.05 -6.21
CA SER A 29 1.15 7.36 -6.63
C SER A 29 0.34 7.89 -5.45
N ILE A 30 -0.68 8.67 -5.74
CA ILE A 30 -1.63 9.16 -4.74
C ILE A 30 -2.29 8.02 -3.97
N ASP A 31 -2.39 6.83 -4.55
CA ASP A 31 -3.01 5.66 -3.94
C ASP A 31 -2.32 5.26 -2.63
N SER A 32 -0.98 5.42 -2.57
CA SER A 32 -0.21 5.15 -1.35
C SER A 32 -0.52 6.14 -0.23
N LEU A 33 -0.78 7.42 -0.56
CA LEU A 33 -1.27 8.39 0.41
C LEU A 33 -2.68 8.02 0.86
N LEU A 34 -3.58 7.75 -0.09
CA LEU A 34 -4.98 7.43 0.19
C LEU A 34 -5.12 6.23 1.11
N VAL A 35 -4.40 5.12 0.85
CA VAL A 35 -4.45 3.93 1.70
C VAL A 35 -3.86 4.19 3.08
N SER A 36 -2.81 5.01 3.17
CA SER A 36 -2.20 5.39 4.45
C SER A 36 -3.14 6.25 5.29
N GLU A 37 -3.86 7.19 4.66
CA GLU A 37 -4.86 8.02 5.34
C GLU A 37 -6.12 7.23 5.72
N PHE A 38 -6.53 6.30 4.89
CA PHE A 38 -7.70 5.44 5.13
C PHE A 38 -7.46 4.42 6.26
N ALA A 39 -6.21 3.99 6.49
CA ALA A 39 -5.88 2.95 7.47
C ALA A 39 -6.25 3.36 8.90
N THR A 40 -6.93 2.46 9.61
CA THR A 40 -7.28 2.64 11.03
C THR A 40 -6.07 2.33 11.90
N ILE A 41 -5.56 3.35 12.57
CA ILE A 41 -4.50 3.25 13.58
C ILE A 41 -5.11 3.58 14.93
N THR A 42 -5.01 2.66 15.88
CA THR A 42 -5.51 2.84 17.24
C THR A 42 -4.39 3.23 18.19
N ARG A 43 -4.72 3.67 19.39
CA ARG A 43 -3.72 3.96 20.44
C ARG A 43 -2.93 2.72 20.88
N THR A 44 -3.44 1.54 20.61
CA THR A 44 -2.82 0.25 20.97
C THR A 44 -2.03 -0.36 19.81
N THR A 45 -2.03 0.24 18.64
CA THR A 45 -1.26 -0.23 17.47
C THR A 45 0.24 -0.11 17.76
N LYS A 46 0.96 -1.22 17.70
CA LYS A 46 2.41 -1.31 17.97
C LYS A 46 3.21 -1.81 16.77
N ASN A 47 2.64 -2.73 15.99
CA ASN A 47 3.30 -3.36 14.85
C ASN A 47 2.46 -3.23 13.60
N ILE A 48 3.03 -2.63 12.57
CA ILE A 48 2.42 -2.45 11.25
C ILE A 48 3.30 -3.14 10.21
N VAL A 49 2.68 -3.82 9.25
CA VAL A 49 3.39 -4.40 8.09
C VAL A 49 2.79 -3.84 6.81
N ASP A 50 3.66 -3.38 5.90
CA ASP A 50 3.33 -2.99 4.54
C ASP A 50 3.81 -4.07 3.58
N LEU A 51 2.86 -4.75 2.91
CA LEU A 51 3.15 -5.84 1.97
C LEU A 51 3.29 -5.28 0.55
N GLY A 52 4.47 -5.48 -0.05
CA GLY A 52 4.84 -4.88 -1.33
C GLY A 52 5.15 -3.39 -1.17
N THR A 53 6.05 -3.06 -0.26
CA THR A 53 6.30 -1.66 0.14
C THR A 53 6.91 -0.77 -0.96
N GLY A 54 7.42 -1.39 -2.04
CA GLY A 54 8.06 -0.66 -3.13
C GLY A 54 9.23 0.20 -2.63
N ASN A 55 9.17 1.50 -2.87
CA ASN A 55 10.16 2.48 -2.42
C ASN A 55 9.93 3.00 -0.97
N GLY A 56 9.04 2.37 -0.20
CA GLY A 56 8.83 2.66 1.21
C GLY A 56 7.92 3.85 1.51
N VAL A 57 7.11 4.30 0.58
CA VAL A 57 6.29 5.52 0.73
C VAL A 57 5.15 5.36 1.74
N ILE A 58 4.48 4.21 1.78
CA ILE A 58 3.43 3.93 2.76
C ILE A 58 3.99 3.96 4.19
N PRO A 59 5.09 3.27 4.53
CA PRO A 59 5.76 3.41 5.81
C PRO A 59 6.08 4.85 6.20
N LEU A 60 6.56 5.68 5.26
CA LEU A 60 6.84 7.09 5.49
C LEU A 60 5.57 7.85 5.90
N PHE A 61 4.46 7.70 5.18
CA PHE A 61 3.19 8.36 5.54
C PHE A 61 2.65 7.88 6.89
N LEU A 62 2.68 6.58 7.14
CA LEU A 62 2.20 6.02 8.41
C LEU A 62 3.04 6.48 9.60
N SER A 63 4.34 6.71 9.45
CA SER A 63 5.21 7.18 10.53
C SER A 63 4.78 8.53 11.10
N LYS A 64 4.07 9.35 10.33
CA LYS A 64 3.52 10.63 10.81
C LYS A 64 2.28 10.47 11.66
N LYS A 65 1.59 9.34 11.53
CA LYS A 65 0.32 9.08 12.22
C LYS A 65 0.51 8.27 13.51
N THR A 66 1.66 7.62 13.68
CA THR A 66 1.90 6.72 14.81
C THR A 66 3.38 6.61 15.18
N LYS A 67 3.64 6.12 16.39
CA LYS A 67 4.96 5.66 16.84
C LYS A 67 5.12 4.15 16.81
N ALA A 68 4.15 3.42 16.25
CA ALA A 68 4.26 1.98 16.04
C ALA A 68 5.49 1.64 15.18
N HIS A 69 6.08 0.48 15.41
CA HIS A 69 7.10 -0.06 14.51
C HIS A 69 6.46 -0.48 13.18
N ILE A 70 7.06 -0.10 12.06
CA ILE A 70 6.54 -0.36 10.72
C ILE A 70 7.56 -1.20 9.97
N THR A 71 7.14 -2.33 9.40
CA THR A 71 7.99 -3.18 8.57
C THR A 71 7.46 -3.22 7.15
N GLY A 72 8.24 -2.77 6.18
CA GLY A 72 7.96 -2.96 4.76
C GLY A 72 8.59 -4.27 4.26
N ILE A 73 7.83 -5.07 3.51
CA ILE A 73 8.34 -6.27 2.82
C ILE A 73 8.31 -6.00 1.32
N GLU A 74 9.44 -6.20 0.65
CA GLU A 74 9.59 -5.96 -0.79
C GLU A 74 10.45 -7.05 -1.43
N ILE A 75 9.91 -7.70 -2.47
CA ILE A 75 10.59 -8.78 -3.17
C ILE A 75 11.68 -8.26 -4.10
N GLN A 76 11.47 -7.09 -4.71
CA GLN A 76 12.42 -6.50 -5.65
C GLN A 76 13.59 -5.85 -4.89
N LYS A 77 14.79 -6.37 -5.09
CA LYS A 77 16.00 -5.90 -4.41
C LYS A 77 16.23 -4.40 -4.60
N ILE A 78 16.08 -3.89 -5.82
CA ILE A 78 16.32 -2.49 -6.14
C ILE A 78 15.32 -1.58 -5.40
N SER A 79 14.03 -1.95 -5.41
CA SER A 79 12.97 -1.20 -4.69
C SER A 79 13.21 -1.25 -3.18
N SER A 80 13.59 -2.40 -2.64
CA SER A 80 13.94 -2.56 -1.22
C SER A 80 15.14 -1.71 -0.80
N GLU A 81 16.20 -1.66 -1.61
CA GLU A 81 17.36 -0.80 -1.36
C GLU A 81 16.99 0.68 -1.42
N LEU A 82 16.14 1.05 -2.38
CA LEU A 82 15.61 2.41 -2.48
C LEU A 82 14.77 2.78 -1.26
N ALA A 83 13.90 1.86 -0.80
CA ALA A 83 13.12 2.05 0.41
C ALA A 83 14.01 2.30 1.64
N LYS A 84 15.06 1.51 1.85
CA LYS A 84 16.03 1.71 2.95
C LYS A 84 16.64 3.11 2.92
N ARG A 85 17.11 3.55 1.75
CA ARG A 85 17.66 4.90 1.56
C ARG A 85 16.63 5.99 1.84
N ASN A 86 15.38 5.79 1.48
CA ASN A 86 14.29 6.72 1.77
C ASN A 86 14.00 6.81 3.26
N ILE A 87 14.06 5.70 3.98
CA ILE A 87 13.91 5.68 5.44
C ILE A 87 15.07 6.44 6.11
N GLU A 88 16.31 6.18 5.70
CA GLU A 88 17.50 6.87 6.21
C GLU A 88 17.46 8.38 5.91
N LEU A 89 17.08 8.78 4.69
CA LEU A 89 16.94 10.17 4.27
C LEU A 89 15.99 10.98 5.17
N ASN A 90 14.99 10.31 5.75
CA ASN A 90 14.00 10.91 6.63
C ASN A 90 14.29 10.68 8.13
N ASN A 91 15.44 10.09 8.50
CA ASN A 91 15.83 9.76 9.87
C ASN A 91 14.79 8.88 10.61
N LEU A 92 14.25 7.86 9.93
CA LEU A 92 13.19 6.99 10.45
C LEU A 92 13.65 5.53 10.65
N ALA A 93 14.96 5.24 10.61
CA ALA A 93 15.52 3.90 10.75
C ALA A 93 15.21 3.24 12.10
N ASP A 94 14.98 4.01 13.15
CA ASP A 94 14.58 3.51 14.47
C ASP A 94 13.11 3.04 14.52
N GLN A 95 12.28 3.52 13.58
CA GLN A 95 10.84 3.21 13.54
C GLN A 95 10.46 2.28 12.40
N ILE A 96 11.18 2.34 11.27
CA ILE A 96 10.83 1.64 10.03
C ILE A 96 11.94 0.69 9.63
N SER A 97 11.60 -0.57 9.40
CA SER A 97 12.49 -1.61 8.88
C SER A 97 12.05 -2.08 7.51
N ILE A 98 13.00 -2.41 6.62
CA ILE A 98 12.69 -2.94 5.29
C ILE A 98 13.32 -4.32 5.14
N ILE A 99 12.48 -5.30 4.80
CA ILE A 99 12.85 -6.68 4.52
C ILE A 99 12.81 -6.89 3.01
N ASN A 100 13.92 -7.37 2.44
CA ASN A 100 13.96 -7.79 1.04
C ASN A 100 13.74 -9.30 0.96
N ASP A 101 12.50 -9.70 0.79
CA ASP A 101 12.11 -11.11 0.65
C ASP A 101 10.70 -11.22 0.03
N ASP A 102 10.31 -12.42 -0.39
CA ASP A 102 8.91 -12.72 -0.72
C ASP A 102 8.07 -12.69 0.56
N MET A 103 6.95 -11.97 0.54
CA MET A 103 6.02 -11.93 1.68
C MET A 103 5.50 -13.31 2.11
N LYS A 104 5.54 -14.32 1.24
CA LYS A 104 5.20 -15.71 1.57
C LYS A 104 6.16 -16.31 2.60
N ASN A 105 7.37 -15.76 2.70
CA ASN A 105 8.40 -16.16 3.68
C ASN A 105 8.23 -15.45 5.04
N TRP A 106 7.09 -14.81 5.29
CA TRP A 106 6.81 -14.03 6.50
C TRP A 106 7.16 -14.75 7.81
N ARG A 107 7.09 -16.10 7.85
CA ARG A 107 7.41 -16.91 9.03
C ARG A 107 8.86 -16.79 9.49
N ASN A 108 9.75 -16.34 8.60
CA ASN A 108 11.16 -16.10 8.97
C ASN A 108 11.32 -14.84 9.82
N TYR A 109 10.34 -13.95 9.80
CA TYR A 109 10.43 -12.60 10.39
C TYR A 109 9.38 -12.33 11.46
N PHE A 110 8.23 -13.00 11.38
CA PHE A 110 7.09 -12.71 12.24
C PHE A 110 6.52 -13.98 12.86
N LYS A 111 6.03 -13.85 14.09
CA LYS A 111 5.13 -14.85 14.68
C LYS A 111 3.74 -14.69 14.10
N LYS A 112 3.03 -15.80 13.89
CA LYS A 112 1.61 -15.77 13.47
C LYS A 112 0.81 -14.96 14.49
N GLY A 113 -0.05 -14.07 13.99
CA GLY A 113 -0.91 -13.27 14.86
C GLY A 113 -0.17 -12.23 15.71
N SER A 114 0.92 -11.63 15.17
CA SER A 114 1.73 -10.66 15.94
C SER A 114 1.58 -9.21 15.47
N VAL A 115 0.87 -8.96 14.35
CA VAL A 115 0.75 -7.66 13.68
C VAL A 115 -0.62 -7.03 13.96
N ASP A 116 -0.65 -5.76 14.27
CA ASP A 116 -1.88 -5.03 14.57
C ASP A 116 -2.56 -4.49 13.31
N LEU A 117 -1.78 -4.10 12.31
CA LEU A 117 -2.25 -3.55 11.04
C LEU A 117 -1.38 -4.06 9.90
N VAL A 118 -2.02 -4.60 8.87
CA VAL A 118 -1.38 -4.86 7.57
C VAL A 118 -1.95 -3.90 6.55
N VAL A 119 -1.07 -3.19 5.84
CA VAL A 119 -1.42 -2.27 4.75
C VAL A 119 -0.82 -2.77 3.46
N THR A 120 -1.44 -2.47 2.32
CA THR A 120 -0.87 -2.82 1.02
C THR A 120 -1.44 -1.96 -0.11
N ASN A 121 -0.59 -1.63 -1.08
CA ASN A 121 -0.93 -1.08 -2.38
C ASN A 121 -0.37 -2.02 -3.46
N PRO A 122 -1.03 -3.16 -3.73
CA PRO A 122 -0.51 -4.15 -4.67
C PRO A 122 -0.64 -3.66 -6.11
N PRO A 123 0.15 -4.18 -7.06
CA PRO A 123 -0.01 -3.87 -8.47
C PRO A 123 -1.40 -4.31 -8.96
N PHE A 124 -2.09 -3.44 -9.73
CA PHE A 124 -3.51 -3.57 -10.07
C PHE A 124 -3.81 -4.48 -11.28
N PHE A 125 -2.85 -5.21 -11.81
CA PHE A 125 -3.06 -5.93 -13.06
C PHE A 125 -3.67 -7.32 -12.86
N LYS A 126 -4.78 -7.62 -13.60
CA LYS A 126 -5.19 -8.98 -13.89
C LYS A 126 -4.20 -9.56 -14.89
N PHE A 127 -3.65 -10.72 -14.60
CA PHE A 127 -3.03 -11.55 -15.61
C PHE A 127 -4.12 -12.15 -16.52
N PHE A 128 -4.46 -11.44 -17.60
CA PHE A 128 -5.10 -12.08 -18.73
C PHE A 128 -3.96 -12.67 -19.55
N GLY A 129 -3.86 -14.00 -19.63
CA GLY A 129 -2.79 -14.75 -20.28
C GLY A 129 -2.52 -14.47 -21.76
N GLU A 130 -2.51 -13.23 -22.17
CA GLU A 130 -2.12 -12.78 -23.49
C GLU A 130 -0.70 -12.24 -23.43
N GLU A 131 0.23 -12.99 -24.01
CA GLU A 131 1.66 -12.71 -24.23
C GLU A 131 1.96 -11.40 -25.00
N LYS A 132 1.01 -10.50 -25.20
CA LYS A 132 1.10 -9.38 -26.17
C LYS A 132 1.42 -8.01 -25.59
N GLN A 133 1.80 -7.85 -24.33
CA GLN A 133 2.24 -6.56 -23.81
C GLN A 133 3.59 -6.60 -23.08
N LEU A 134 4.48 -7.39 -23.62
CA LEU A 134 5.92 -7.33 -23.29
C LEU A 134 6.53 -6.18 -24.10
N ASN A 135 6.51 -4.97 -23.57
CA ASN A 135 7.24 -3.83 -24.13
C ASN A 135 8.29 -3.31 -23.17
N ASP A 136 9.50 -3.50 -23.56
CA ASP A 136 10.76 -2.74 -23.48
C ASP A 136 11.25 -2.12 -22.17
N LEU A 137 10.65 -2.37 -21.02
CA LEU A 137 11.23 -2.00 -19.73
C LEU A 137 11.15 -3.24 -18.82
N ASP A 138 12.22 -4.04 -18.81
CA ASP A 138 12.29 -5.34 -18.13
C ASP A 138 11.83 -5.34 -16.65
N GLN A 139 11.94 -4.23 -15.97
CA GLN A 139 11.53 -4.11 -14.56
C GLN A 139 10.10 -3.63 -14.36
N LEU A 140 9.58 -2.75 -15.22
CA LEU A 140 8.16 -2.43 -15.26
C LEU A 140 7.35 -3.64 -15.72
N SER A 141 7.93 -4.47 -16.60
CA SER A 141 7.32 -5.71 -16.99
C SER A 141 7.35 -6.75 -15.86
N LEU A 142 8.43 -6.87 -15.10
CA LEU A 142 8.49 -7.71 -13.89
C LEU A 142 7.50 -7.26 -12.80
N ALA A 143 7.38 -5.97 -12.56
CA ALA A 143 6.37 -5.45 -11.64
C ALA A 143 4.94 -5.56 -12.20
N ARG A 144 4.77 -5.51 -13.52
CA ARG A 144 3.49 -5.72 -14.19
C ARG A 144 3.17 -7.21 -14.38
N HIS A 145 4.18 -8.05 -14.51
CA HIS A 145 4.10 -9.51 -14.66
C HIS A 145 4.37 -10.27 -13.38
N GLU A 146 4.44 -9.61 -12.29
CA GLU A 146 4.48 -10.35 -11.06
C GLU A 146 3.17 -11.08 -10.79
N ILE A 147 3.03 -11.82 -11.65
CA ILE A 147 3.32 -13.22 -11.69
C ILE A 147 3.06 -13.87 -10.32
N SER A 148 3.22 -13.21 -9.24
CA SER A 148 3.13 -13.91 -7.99
C SER A 148 2.31 -13.27 -6.90
N ILE A 149 1.87 -12.06 -7.00
CA ILE A 149 0.89 -11.57 -6.03
C ILE A 149 -0.51 -11.90 -6.52
N ASN A 150 -0.85 -13.18 -6.45
CA ASN A 150 -2.23 -13.59 -6.44
C ASN A 150 -2.89 -12.94 -5.21
N LEU A 151 -4.01 -12.28 -5.41
CA LEU A 151 -4.84 -11.69 -4.36
C LEU A 151 -5.06 -12.67 -3.19
N ASP A 152 -5.19 -13.94 -3.52
CA ASP A 152 -5.37 -15.03 -2.55
C ASP A 152 -4.17 -15.15 -1.60
N SER A 153 -2.94 -15.22 -2.14
CA SER A 153 -1.71 -15.32 -1.33
C SER A 153 -1.45 -14.06 -0.51
N LEU A 154 -1.77 -12.87 -1.05
CA LEU A 154 -1.62 -11.60 -0.35
C LEU A 154 -2.51 -11.56 0.90
N ILE A 155 -3.81 -11.85 0.72
CA ILE A 155 -4.79 -11.79 1.80
C ILE A 155 -4.56 -12.93 2.79
N GLU A 156 -4.13 -14.11 2.33
CA GLU A 156 -3.71 -15.21 3.22
C GLU A 156 -2.53 -14.78 4.10
N THR A 157 -1.50 -14.19 3.52
CA THR A 157 -0.33 -13.68 4.25
C THR A 157 -0.75 -12.63 5.28
N ALA A 158 -1.54 -11.65 4.87
CA ALA A 158 -2.06 -10.62 5.76
C ALA A 158 -2.85 -11.24 6.94
N SER A 159 -3.74 -12.18 6.64
CA SER A 159 -4.53 -12.89 7.66
C SER A 159 -3.67 -13.66 8.67
N ASN A 160 -2.59 -14.29 8.20
CA ASN A 160 -1.68 -15.03 9.08
C ASN A 160 -0.84 -14.10 9.98
N LEU A 161 -0.46 -12.93 9.46
CA LEU A 161 0.28 -11.91 10.22
C LEU A 161 -0.59 -11.26 11.30
N LEU A 162 -1.85 -11.00 10.99
CA LEU A 162 -2.75 -10.23 11.85
C LEU A 162 -3.10 -10.94 13.14
N LYS A 163 -3.07 -10.19 14.24
CA LYS A 163 -3.70 -10.55 15.51
C LYS A 163 -5.21 -10.73 15.34
N ASP A 164 -5.84 -11.40 16.29
CA ASP A 164 -7.30 -11.31 16.44
C ASP A 164 -7.70 -9.84 16.59
N LYS A 165 -8.75 -9.42 15.85
CA LYS A 165 -9.19 -8.01 15.72
C LYS A 165 -8.17 -7.03 15.14
N GLY A 166 -7.06 -7.52 14.56
CA GLY A 166 -6.14 -6.70 13.75
C GLY A 166 -6.77 -6.23 12.45
N TYR A 167 -6.26 -5.13 11.91
CA TYR A 167 -6.80 -4.46 10.72
C TYR A 167 -6.03 -4.85 9.47
N PHE A 168 -6.75 -5.07 8.38
CA PHE A 168 -6.20 -5.19 7.02
C PHE A 168 -6.72 -4.05 6.16
N THR A 169 -5.84 -3.28 5.57
CA THR A 169 -6.20 -2.12 4.73
C THR A 169 -5.53 -2.23 3.36
N MET A 170 -6.30 -2.05 2.31
CA MET A 170 -5.82 -2.16 0.93
C MET A 170 -6.45 -1.10 0.04
N VAL A 171 -5.66 -0.58 -0.90
CA VAL A 171 -6.14 0.14 -2.07
C VAL A 171 -6.13 -0.79 -3.27
N HIS A 172 -7.16 -0.75 -4.10
CA HIS A 172 -7.24 -1.55 -5.33
C HIS A 172 -8.20 -0.93 -6.34
N ARG A 173 -8.32 -1.54 -7.50
CA ARG A 173 -9.33 -1.16 -8.50
C ARG A 173 -10.72 -1.65 -8.08
N VAL A 174 -11.74 -0.87 -8.40
CA VAL A 174 -13.15 -1.17 -8.10
C VAL A 174 -13.64 -2.45 -8.79
N ASP A 175 -13.13 -2.76 -9.99
CA ASP A 175 -13.50 -3.97 -10.75
C ASP A 175 -13.11 -5.29 -10.04
N ARG A 176 -12.26 -5.22 -9.00
CA ARG A 176 -11.89 -6.37 -8.19
C ARG A 176 -12.61 -6.44 -6.83
N LEU A 177 -13.60 -5.57 -6.60
CA LEU A 177 -14.30 -5.47 -5.30
C LEU A 177 -14.84 -6.82 -4.81
N ILE A 178 -15.52 -7.57 -5.69
CA ILE A 178 -16.14 -8.83 -5.32
C ILE A 178 -15.07 -9.88 -4.98
N ASP A 179 -14.06 -10.04 -5.86
CA ASP A 179 -12.94 -10.97 -5.62
C ASP A 179 -12.24 -10.67 -4.28
N ILE A 180 -12.05 -9.39 -3.97
CA ILE A 180 -11.40 -8.93 -2.73
C ILE A 180 -12.25 -9.30 -1.52
N ILE A 181 -13.56 -9.01 -1.54
CA ILE A 181 -14.46 -9.32 -0.42
C ILE A 181 -14.52 -10.84 -0.20
N GLU A 182 -14.69 -11.63 -1.25
CA GLU A 182 -14.74 -13.09 -1.15
C GLU A 182 -13.44 -13.65 -0.56
N THR A 183 -12.29 -13.16 -1.04
CA THR A 183 -10.98 -13.60 -0.54
C THR A 183 -10.76 -13.16 0.92
N MET A 184 -11.13 -11.94 1.29
CA MET A 184 -11.06 -11.48 2.68
C MET A 184 -11.89 -12.39 3.60
N LYS A 185 -13.12 -12.71 3.21
CA LYS A 185 -14.00 -13.60 3.99
C LYS A 185 -13.44 -15.02 4.07
N LYS A 186 -12.88 -15.56 2.99
CA LYS A 186 -12.21 -16.86 2.96
C LYS A 186 -11.13 -16.96 4.04
N TYR A 187 -10.37 -15.88 4.26
CA TYR A 187 -9.29 -15.83 5.24
C TYR A 187 -9.69 -15.19 6.58
N SER A 188 -10.99 -15.15 6.87
CA SER A 188 -11.53 -14.63 8.13
C SER A 188 -11.16 -13.16 8.41
N ILE A 189 -11.08 -12.34 7.36
CA ILE A 189 -11.00 -10.89 7.45
C ILE A 189 -12.37 -10.34 7.06
N GLU A 190 -13.13 -9.83 8.05
CA GLU A 190 -14.45 -9.26 7.79
C GLU A 190 -14.35 -7.83 7.31
N PRO A 191 -14.85 -7.49 6.09
CA PRO A 191 -14.87 -6.11 5.59
C PRO A 191 -15.64 -5.18 6.52
N LYS A 192 -15.09 -4.00 6.83
CA LYS A 192 -15.65 -3.04 7.81
C LYS A 192 -15.94 -1.68 7.24
N LYS A 193 -15.11 -1.21 6.32
CA LYS A 193 -15.36 0.04 5.62
C LYS A 193 -14.79 -0.01 4.21
N ILE A 194 -15.48 0.65 3.30
CA ILE A 194 -15.04 0.90 1.93
C ILE A 194 -15.23 2.37 1.59
N GLN A 195 -14.39 2.86 0.70
CA GLN A 195 -14.51 4.19 0.12
C GLN A 195 -14.14 4.11 -1.36
N PHE A 196 -14.98 4.68 -2.21
CA PHE A 196 -14.71 4.79 -3.63
C PHE A 196 -14.05 6.12 -3.93
N CYS A 197 -12.96 6.09 -4.72
CA CYS A 197 -12.25 7.29 -5.13
C CYS A 197 -12.51 7.57 -6.60
N TYR A 198 -12.86 8.82 -6.88
CA TYR A 198 -13.21 9.35 -8.19
C TYR A 198 -12.18 10.39 -8.59
N THR A 199 -11.82 10.44 -9.87
CA THR A 199 -11.01 11.55 -10.37
C THR A 199 -11.81 12.84 -10.35
N LYS A 200 -13.06 12.81 -10.84
CA LYS A 200 -14.06 13.89 -10.79
C LYS A 200 -15.43 13.28 -10.50
N ILE A 201 -16.37 14.08 -10.01
CA ILE A 201 -17.69 13.59 -9.58
C ILE A 201 -18.50 12.94 -10.71
N GLU A 202 -18.32 13.41 -11.95
CA GLU A 202 -19.04 12.90 -13.13
C GLU A 202 -18.38 11.65 -13.74
N LYS A 203 -17.22 11.25 -13.25
CA LYS A 203 -16.50 10.08 -13.75
C LYS A 203 -16.83 8.84 -12.93
N GLU A 204 -16.58 7.67 -13.48
CA GLU A 204 -16.66 6.43 -12.73
C GLU A 204 -15.57 6.38 -11.65
N GLY A 205 -15.93 5.86 -10.46
CA GLY A 205 -14.98 5.54 -9.41
C GLY A 205 -14.12 4.33 -9.83
N LYS A 206 -12.82 4.54 -9.95
CA LYS A 206 -11.89 3.48 -10.40
C LYS A 206 -11.07 2.87 -9.28
N ILE A 207 -10.90 3.60 -8.20
CA ILE A 207 -10.10 3.19 -7.05
C ILE A 207 -11.01 2.89 -5.86
N LEU A 208 -10.70 1.79 -5.19
CA LEU A 208 -11.35 1.30 -3.98
C LEU A 208 -10.35 1.33 -2.84
N LEU A 209 -10.73 1.93 -1.74
CA LEU A 209 -10.11 1.73 -0.43
C LEU A 209 -10.98 0.77 0.36
N ILE A 210 -10.39 -0.30 0.87
CA ILE A 210 -11.11 -1.30 1.66
C ILE A 210 -10.32 -1.62 2.94
N GLU A 211 -11.04 -1.72 4.05
CA GLU A 211 -10.48 -2.16 5.32
C GLU A 211 -11.37 -3.23 5.94
N GLY A 212 -10.74 -4.24 6.50
CA GLY A 212 -11.40 -5.30 7.24
C GLY A 212 -10.71 -5.61 8.55
N VAL A 213 -11.36 -6.43 9.36
CA VAL A 213 -10.90 -6.82 10.70
C VAL A 213 -10.81 -8.34 10.77
N LYS A 214 -9.64 -8.86 11.20
CA LYS A 214 -9.44 -10.29 11.43
C LYS A 214 -10.43 -10.80 12.49
N ASN A 215 -11.17 -11.86 12.14
CA ASN A 215 -12.26 -12.41 12.96
C ASN A 215 -13.26 -11.34 13.41
N GLY A 216 -13.52 -10.34 12.55
CA GLY A 216 -14.50 -9.28 12.80
C GLY A 216 -15.94 -9.81 12.73
N ASN A 217 -16.87 -9.12 13.38
CA ASN A 217 -18.30 -9.35 13.20
C ASN A 217 -18.78 -8.60 11.94
N PRO A 218 -19.86 -9.02 11.27
CA PRO A 218 -20.46 -8.28 10.16
C PRO A 218 -20.74 -6.81 10.54
N ASN A 219 -20.71 -5.92 9.62
CA ASN A 219 -21.11 -4.51 9.65
C ASN A 219 -20.20 -3.67 8.73
N LEU A 220 -20.42 -3.76 7.43
CA LEU A 220 -19.72 -2.95 6.43
C LEU A 220 -20.35 -1.56 6.35
N ARG A 221 -19.50 -0.53 6.36
CA ARG A 221 -19.87 0.87 6.11
C ARG A 221 -19.28 1.33 4.79
N VAL A 222 -20.10 2.03 4.00
CA VAL A 222 -19.63 2.75 2.80
C VAL A 222 -19.43 4.21 3.20
N LEU A 223 -18.20 4.69 3.09
CA LEU A 223 -17.88 6.09 3.38
C LEU A 223 -18.30 7.00 2.21
N PRO A 224 -18.49 8.30 2.44
CA PRO A 224 -18.71 9.25 1.35
C PRO A 224 -17.63 9.14 0.27
N PRO A 225 -17.98 9.35 -1.02
CA PRO A 225 -17.00 9.26 -2.10
C PRO A 225 -15.87 10.27 -1.90
N LEU A 226 -14.65 9.88 -2.28
CA LEU A 226 -13.49 10.75 -2.28
C LEU A 226 -13.28 11.26 -3.70
N ILE A 227 -13.31 12.57 -3.91
CA ILE A 227 -13.10 13.21 -5.19
C ILE A 227 -11.68 13.76 -5.22
N ALA A 228 -10.86 13.27 -6.17
CA ALA A 228 -9.44 13.63 -6.21
C ALA A 228 -9.19 15.03 -6.76
N HIS A 229 -9.97 15.46 -7.77
CA HIS A 229 -9.76 16.73 -8.44
C HIS A 229 -11.03 17.58 -8.41
N ASP A 230 -10.83 18.89 -8.34
CA ASP A 230 -11.90 19.89 -8.49
C ASP A 230 -12.25 20.11 -9.98
N ASP A 231 -13.16 21.05 -10.24
CA ASP A 231 -13.61 21.38 -11.60
C ASP A 231 -12.48 21.93 -12.48
N ASN A 232 -11.46 22.55 -11.89
CA ASN A 232 -10.30 23.11 -12.61
C ASN A 232 -9.24 22.03 -12.91
N GLY A 233 -9.40 20.82 -12.38
CA GLY A 233 -8.44 19.73 -12.55
C GLY A 233 -7.29 19.73 -11.53
N GLU A 234 -7.33 20.63 -10.54
CA GLU A 234 -6.40 20.67 -9.42
C GLU A 234 -6.83 19.65 -8.36
N TYR A 235 -5.90 19.28 -7.44
CA TYR A 235 -6.27 18.42 -6.32
C TYR A 235 -7.34 19.10 -5.44
N SER A 236 -8.36 18.34 -5.11
CA SER A 236 -9.43 18.81 -4.22
C SER A 236 -8.88 19.20 -2.84
N LYS A 237 -9.62 20.05 -2.12
CA LYS A 237 -9.24 20.46 -0.75
C LYS A 237 -9.01 19.26 0.16
N VAL A 238 -9.82 18.20 0.03
CA VAL A 238 -9.68 16.99 0.85
C VAL A 238 -8.34 16.31 0.59
N ILE A 239 -7.93 16.20 -0.68
CA ILE A 239 -6.61 15.64 -1.02
C ILE A 239 -5.47 16.53 -0.53
N LEU A 240 -5.59 17.86 -0.72
CA LEU A 240 -4.56 18.80 -0.24
C LEU A 240 -4.42 18.80 1.29
N GLU A 241 -5.50 18.54 2.02
CA GLU A 241 -5.43 18.38 3.48
C GLU A 241 -4.72 17.11 3.92
N MET A 242 -4.82 16.01 3.14
CA MET A 242 -4.08 14.77 3.39
C MET A 242 -2.56 14.97 3.23
N PHE A 243 -2.14 15.96 2.46
CA PHE A 243 -0.73 16.34 2.28
C PHE A 243 -0.19 17.30 3.37
N LYS A 244 -0.99 17.75 4.30
CA LYS A 244 -0.57 18.60 5.45
C LYS A 244 -0.21 17.74 6.68
#